data_0554232342ccc71101311b87a1d6d1cf
#
_entry.id   0554232342ccc71101311b87a1d6d1cf
#
_cell.length_a   1.000
_cell.length_b   1.000
_cell.length_c   1.000
_cell.angle_alpha   90.00
_cell.angle_beta   90.00
_cell.angle_gamma   90.00
#
_symmetry.space_group_name_H-M   'P 1'
#
loop_
_entity.id
_entity.type
_entity.pdbx_description
1 polymer ?
#
loop_
_entity_poly.entity_id
_entity_poly.type
_entity_poly.pdbx_seq_one_letter_code
_entity_poly.pdbx_strand_id
1 'polypeptide(L)'
;MAQGGTFDFVSPGGETAIFYDPPSTRGTIGNLNGPDLFTDEPIRLSDFAGKVVLINVWGSWCAPCRTETPELETVYAEYRDRGVQFLGIDVRDNRDTARDFVTDRNVGYPSIFDPAMRSLITLGRSYPTNVVPTTMVLDRQHRVAAVFLMALLAEDLRPLLDRLTTER
;
A
#
# COMPACT_ATOMS: atom_id res chain seq x y z
N MET A 1 20.16 -12.61 -15.38
CA MET A 1 19.14 -11.78 -15.15
C MET A 1 18.87 -11.52 -13.69
N ALA A 2 18.79 -10.35 -13.36
CA ALA A 2 18.68 -9.96 -11.98
C ALA A 2 17.26 -10.19 -11.49
N GLN A 3 17.08 -11.23 -10.75
CA GLN A 3 15.82 -11.42 -10.09
C GLN A 3 15.75 -10.53 -8.89
N GLY A 4 14.61 -9.97 -8.63
CA GLY A 4 14.45 -9.09 -7.51
C GLY A 4 15.16 -7.76 -7.67
N GLY A 5 15.45 -7.30 -8.89
CA GLY A 5 15.95 -5.97 -9.13
C GLY A 5 14.93 -4.90 -8.77
N THR A 6 15.22 -3.66 -9.10
CA THR A 6 14.31 -2.53 -8.87
C THR A 6 12.98 -2.77 -9.59
N PHE A 7 11.88 -2.49 -8.89
CA PHE A 7 10.55 -2.70 -9.44
C PHE A 7 10.22 -1.63 -10.49
N ASP A 8 9.78 -2.09 -11.66
CA ASP A 8 9.22 -1.26 -12.72
C ASP A 8 7.76 -1.61 -12.89
N PHE A 9 6.89 -0.63 -12.81
CA PHE A 9 5.46 -0.87 -12.99
C PHE A 9 5.12 -1.00 -14.47
N VAL A 10 4.43 -2.08 -14.80
CA VAL A 10 3.87 -2.32 -16.15
C VAL A 10 2.48 -2.89 -15.94
N SER A 11 1.50 -2.36 -16.68
CA SER A 11 0.14 -2.86 -16.65
C SER A 11 -0.18 -3.51 -17.99
N PRO A 12 0.22 -4.77 -18.19
CA PRO A 12 -0.01 -5.46 -19.46
C PRO A 12 -1.50 -5.61 -19.73
N GLY A 13 -1.94 -5.20 -20.94
CA GLY A 13 -3.33 -5.30 -21.30
C GLY A 13 -4.30 -4.46 -20.49
N GLY A 14 -3.79 -3.47 -19.72
CA GLY A 14 -4.65 -2.62 -18.90
C GLY A 14 -5.25 -3.31 -17.69
N GLU A 15 -4.64 -4.37 -17.21
CA GLU A 15 -5.11 -5.10 -16.04
C GLU A 15 -5.12 -4.22 -14.79
N THR A 16 -6.11 -4.43 -13.91
CA THR A 16 -6.24 -3.69 -12.65
C THR A 16 -5.80 -4.49 -11.43
N ALA A 17 -5.54 -5.77 -11.58
CA ALA A 17 -4.98 -6.63 -10.54
C ALA A 17 -3.79 -7.38 -11.14
N ILE A 18 -2.60 -7.11 -10.64
CA ILE A 18 -1.37 -7.65 -11.20
C ILE A 18 -0.61 -8.36 -10.09
N PHE A 19 -0.25 -9.62 -10.34
CA PHE A 19 0.48 -10.45 -9.38
C PHE A 19 1.86 -10.79 -9.94
N TYR A 20 2.85 -10.83 -9.06
CA TYR A 20 4.24 -11.08 -9.45
C TYR A 20 4.71 -12.40 -8.82
N ASP A 21 4.77 -13.43 -9.63
CA ASP A 21 5.15 -14.78 -9.23
C ASP A 21 6.03 -15.42 -10.29
N PRO A 22 6.93 -16.31 -9.91
CA PRO A 22 7.27 -16.74 -8.56
C PRO A 22 7.99 -15.63 -7.76
N PRO A 23 8.17 -15.81 -6.45
CA PRO A 23 8.80 -14.78 -5.61
C PRO A 23 10.14 -14.24 -6.11
N SER A 24 10.94 -15.08 -6.74
CA SER A 24 12.24 -14.67 -7.28
C SER A 24 12.15 -13.62 -8.39
N THR A 25 10.98 -13.46 -9.01
CA THR A 25 10.78 -12.46 -10.08
C THR A 25 10.37 -11.09 -9.55
N ARG A 26 10.08 -10.98 -8.25
CA ARG A 26 9.60 -9.74 -7.65
C ARG A 26 10.72 -8.73 -7.49
N GLY A 27 10.43 -7.47 -7.83
CA GLY A 27 11.37 -6.36 -7.64
C GLY A 27 11.17 -5.66 -6.31
N THR A 28 12.13 -4.81 -5.95
CA THR A 28 12.08 -4.00 -4.73
C THR A 28 11.77 -2.55 -5.06
N ILE A 29 11.25 -1.81 -4.08
CA ILE A 29 10.98 -0.38 -4.20
C ILE A 29 12.06 0.43 -3.48
N GLY A 30 12.00 1.77 -3.63
CA GLY A 30 12.92 2.66 -2.97
C GLY A 30 12.64 2.85 -1.48
N ASN A 31 13.33 3.80 -0.87
CA ASN A 31 13.20 4.10 0.56
C ASN A 31 11.95 4.94 0.82
N LEU A 32 10.80 4.29 0.86
CA LEU A 32 9.55 4.98 1.16
C LEU A 32 9.60 5.53 2.57
N ASN A 33 9.37 6.84 2.71
CA ASN A 33 9.27 7.48 4.00
C ASN A 33 8.49 8.79 3.84
N GLY A 34 7.98 9.29 4.96
CA GLY A 34 7.29 10.56 5.00
C GLY A 34 6.71 10.83 6.37
N PRO A 35 6.16 12.03 6.60
CA PRO A 35 5.61 12.37 7.91
C PRO A 35 4.27 11.69 8.16
N ASP A 36 4.08 11.27 9.40
CA ASP A 36 2.81 10.72 9.86
C ASP A 36 1.73 11.81 9.79
N LEU A 37 0.56 11.45 9.30
CA LEU A 37 -0.58 12.38 9.15
C LEU A 37 -0.95 13.09 10.45
N PHE A 38 -0.80 12.43 11.59
CA PHE A 38 -1.18 12.99 12.90
C PHE A 38 -0.01 13.59 13.68
N THR A 39 1.14 12.89 13.69
CA THR A 39 2.24 13.27 14.59
C THR A 39 3.37 14.01 13.90
N ASP A 40 3.42 14.00 12.58
CA ASP A 40 4.53 14.50 11.76
C ASP A 40 5.84 13.73 11.95
N GLU A 41 5.86 12.73 12.83
CA GLU A 41 7.03 11.88 12.99
C GLU A 41 7.26 11.06 11.71
N PRO A 42 8.51 10.82 11.32
CA PRO A 42 8.75 10.07 10.08
C PRO A 42 8.31 8.63 10.20
N ILE A 43 7.59 8.16 9.17
CA ILE A 43 7.28 6.75 8.96
C ILE A 43 8.19 6.27 7.84
N ARG A 44 8.88 5.15 8.06
CA ARG A 44 9.77 4.56 7.07
C ARG A 44 9.35 3.13 6.80
N LEU A 45 9.44 2.71 5.55
CA LEU A 45 9.18 1.31 5.21
C LEU A 45 10.07 0.38 6.04
N SER A 46 11.32 0.78 6.28
CA SER A 46 12.26 -0.02 7.07
C SER A 46 11.81 -0.25 8.51
N ASP A 47 10.87 0.55 9.04
CA ASP A 47 10.31 0.32 10.36
C ASP A 47 9.52 -0.99 10.43
N PHE A 48 9.13 -1.53 9.28
CA PHE A 48 8.30 -2.73 9.18
C PHE A 48 9.05 -3.91 8.57
N ALA A 49 10.37 -3.98 8.82
CA ALA A 49 11.21 -5.06 8.30
C ALA A 49 10.67 -6.42 8.74
N GLY A 50 10.63 -7.37 7.81
CA GLY A 50 10.16 -8.74 8.08
C GLY A 50 8.65 -8.92 8.02
N LYS A 51 7.90 -7.83 7.88
CA LYS A 51 6.44 -7.90 7.75
C LYS A 51 6.00 -7.81 6.30
N VAL A 52 4.89 -8.45 5.99
CA VAL A 52 4.14 -8.17 4.77
C VAL A 52 3.58 -6.76 4.91
N VAL A 53 3.78 -5.91 3.91
CA VAL A 53 3.31 -4.52 3.97
C VAL A 53 2.34 -4.26 2.84
N LEU A 54 1.18 -3.71 3.18
CA LEU A 54 0.21 -3.23 2.19
C LEU A 54 0.25 -1.71 2.18
N ILE A 55 0.55 -1.13 1.02
CA ILE A 55 0.62 0.31 0.84
C ILE A 55 -0.59 0.76 0.02
N ASN A 56 -1.42 1.61 0.61
CA ASN A 56 -2.64 2.11 -0.03
C ASN A 56 -2.53 3.61 -0.27
N VAL A 57 -2.57 4.00 -1.53
CA VAL A 57 -2.60 5.42 -1.93
C VAL A 57 -4.05 5.87 -1.93
N TRP A 58 -4.36 6.90 -1.13
CA TRP A 58 -5.74 7.33 -0.90
C TRP A 58 -5.85 8.85 -0.76
N GLY A 59 -7.08 9.33 -0.67
CA GLY A 59 -7.37 10.72 -0.35
C GLY A 59 -8.79 10.82 0.21
N SER A 60 -9.01 11.76 1.11
CA SER A 60 -10.33 11.96 1.71
C SER A 60 -11.37 12.42 0.67
N TRP A 61 -10.91 13.01 -0.42
CA TRP A 61 -11.72 13.48 -1.55
C TRP A 61 -12.14 12.35 -2.50
N CYS A 62 -11.59 11.17 -2.34
CA CYS A 62 -11.71 10.06 -3.28
C CYS A 62 -12.89 9.16 -2.88
N ALA A 63 -13.96 9.15 -3.68
CA ALA A 63 -15.15 8.36 -3.38
C ALA A 63 -14.88 6.85 -3.32
N PRO A 64 -14.16 6.24 -4.27
CA PRO A 64 -13.82 4.81 -4.15
C PRO A 64 -12.98 4.49 -2.92
N CYS A 65 -12.15 5.41 -2.45
CA CYS A 65 -11.38 5.21 -1.23
C CYS A 65 -12.29 5.07 -0.02
N ARG A 66 -13.40 5.79 0.00
CA ARG A 66 -14.36 5.72 1.10
C ARG A 66 -15.03 4.36 1.18
N THR A 67 -15.34 3.75 0.04
CA THR A 67 -15.95 2.42 0.03
C THR A 67 -14.95 1.33 0.33
N GLU A 68 -13.68 1.54 -0.02
CA GLU A 68 -12.60 0.59 0.20
C GLU A 68 -12.17 0.53 1.66
N THR A 69 -12.17 1.66 2.36
CA THR A 69 -11.58 1.77 3.69
C THR A 69 -12.13 0.78 4.70
N PRO A 70 -13.45 0.57 4.83
CA PRO A 70 -13.96 -0.45 5.76
C PRO A 70 -13.50 -1.86 5.40
N GLU A 71 -13.34 -2.16 4.11
CA GLU A 71 -12.84 -3.46 3.67
C GLU A 71 -11.38 -3.64 4.09
N LEU A 72 -10.55 -2.62 3.88
CA LEU A 72 -9.15 -2.65 4.29
C LEU A 72 -9.03 -2.80 5.81
N GLU A 73 -9.85 -2.07 6.56
CA GLU A 73 -9.80 -2.12 8.02
C GLU A 73 -10.18 -3.49 8.56
N THR A 74 -11.18 -4.12 7.96
CA THR A 74 -11.58 -5.49 8.31
C THR A 74 -10.42 -6.46 8.12
N VAL A 75 -9.74 -6.37 6.98
CA VAL A 75 -8.60 -7.24 6.69
C VAL A 75 -7.43 -6.94 7.62
N TYR A 76 -7.15 -5.67 7.87
CA TYR A 76 -6.05 -5.30 8.77
C TYR A 76 -6.27 -5.87 10.17
N ALA A 77 -7.48 -5.78 10.68
CA ALA A 77 -7.80 -6.34 11.99
C ALA A 77 -7.56 -7.85 12.05
N GLU A 78 -7.82 -8.56 10.94
CA GLU A 78 -7.62 -10.02 10.87
C GLU A 78 -6.15 -10.41 10.78
N TYR A 79 -5.30 -9.59 10.13
CA TYR A 79 -3.94 -9.98 9.77
C TYR A 79 -2.84 -9.26 10.56
N ARG A 80 -3.16 -8.19 11.26
CA ARG A 80 -2.15 -7.39 11.97
C ARG A 80 -1.30 -8.21 12.95
N ASP A 81 -1.89 -9.20 13.59
CA ASP A 81 -1.18 -10.06 14.54
C ASP A 81 -0.46 -11.22 13.85
N ARG A 82 -0.54 -11.29 12.53
CA ARG A 82 0.10 -12.32 11.72
C ARG A 82 1.28 -11.77 10.91
N GLY A 83 1.86 -10.66 11.35
CA GLY A 83 3.01 -10.06 10.69
C GLY A 83 2.67 -9.26 9.44
N VAL A 84 1.49 -8.63 9.42
CA VAL A 84 1.07 -7.76 8.31
C VAL A 84 0.91 -6.33 8.83
N GLN A 85 1.48 -5.38 8.11
CA GLN A 85 1.34 -3.96 8.38
C GLN A 85 0.69 -3.27 7.19
N PHE A 86 -0.34 -2.47 7.45
CA PHE A 86 -0.91 -1.58 6.44
C PHE A 86 -0.33 -0.18 6.62
N LEU A 87 -0.15 0.51 5.52
CA LEU A 87 0.41 1.86 5.48
C LEU A 87 -0.31 2.64 4.40
N GLY A 88 -0.95 3.73 4.77
CA GLY A 88 -1.58 4.63 3.79
C GLY A 88 -0.60 5.69 3.30
N ILE A 89 -0.85 6.20 2.12
CA ILE A 89 -0.21 7.42 1.61
C ILE A 89 -1.34 8.34 1.20
N ASP A 90 -1.51 9.42 1.96
CA ASP A 90 -2.57 10.41 1.74
C ASP A 90 -2.09 11.47 0.77
N VAL A 91 -2.73 11.57 -0.40
CA VAL A 91 -2.27 12.43 -1.49
C VAL A 91 -3.31 13.50 -1.85
N ARG A 92 -2.81 14.63 -2.33
CA ARG A 92 -3.64 15.76 -2.82
C ARG A 92 -4.74 16.13 -1.84
N ASP A 93 -4.39 16.22 -0.58
CA ASP A 93 -5.35 16.34 0.50
C ASP A 93 -5.02 17.49 1.43
N ASN A 94 -5.99 17.85 2.24
CA ASN A 94 -5.85 18.78 3.34
C ASN A 94 -5.66 17.96 4.62
N ARG A 95 -4.74 18.37 5.48
CA ARG A 95 -4.40 17.60 6.68
C ARG A 95 -5.61 17.40 7.60
N ASP A 96 -6.38 18.46 7.83
CA ASP A 96 -7.53 18.39 8.73
C ASP A 96 -8.61 17.46 8.19
N THR A 97 -8.92 17.57 6.89
CA THR A 97 -9.91 16.71 6.25
C THR A 97 -9.47 15.25 6.26
N ALA A 98 -8.18 15.01 6.01
CA ALA A 98 -7.62 13.67 6.03
C ALA A 98 -7.68 13.06 7.44
N ARG A 99 -7.34 13.85 8.46
CA ARG A 99 -7.44 13.42 9.86
C ARG A 99 -8.87 13.06 10.25
N ASP A 100 -9.83 13.89 9.84
CA ASP A 100 -11.25 13.62 10.10
C ASP A 100 -11.69 12.32 9.45
N PHE A 101 -11.27 12.09 8.21
CA PHE A 101 -11.57 10.85 7.50
C PHE A 101 -11.09 9.62 8.29
N VAL A 102 -9.84 9.65 8.74
CA VAL A 102 -9.23 8.53 9.49
C VAL A 102 -9.94 8.33 10.83
N THR A 103 -10.20 9.43 11.55
CA THR A 103 -10.83 9.39 12.86
C THR A 103 -12.27 8.88 12.77
N ASP A 104 -13.04 9.39 11.83
CA ASP A 104 -14.45 9.04 11.67
C ASP A 104 -14.64 7.57 11.29
N ARG A 105 -13.67 7.00 10.61
CA ARG A 105 -13.72 5.60 10.15
C ARG A 105 -12.92 4.65 11.02
N ASN A 106 -12.35 5.14 12.11
CA ASN A 106 -11.54 4.33 13.04
C ASN A 106 -10.46 3.52 12.32
N VAL A 107 -9.74 4.16 11.40
CA VAL A 107 -8.66 3.50 10.67
C VAL A 107 -7.50 3.21 11.63
N GLY A 108 -7.11 1.96 11.76
CA GLY A 108 -6.13 1.52 12.75
C GLY A 108 -4.68 1.51 12.29
N TYR A 109 -4.42 1.81 11.02
CA TYR A 109 -3.06 1.85 10.49
C TYR A 109 -2.65 3.28 10.16
N PRO A 110 -1.33 3.56 10.18
CA PRO A 110 -0.84 4.93 9.93
C PRO A 110 -0.87 5.30 8.47
N SER A 111 -0.85 6.61 8.21
CA SER A 111 -0.69 7.15 6.86
C SER A 111 0.42 8.18 6.83
N ILE A 112 1.20 8.14 5.74
CA ILE A 112 2.13 9.20 5.38
C ILE A 112 1.30 10.33 4.76
N PHE A 113 1.49 11.55 5.25
CA PHE A 113 0.86 12.73 4.66
C PHE A 113 1.74 13.26 3.53
N ASP A 114 1.27 13.12 2.29
CA ASP A 114 2.05 13.44 1.09
C ASP A 114 1.21 14.15 0.04
N PRO A 115 0.78 15.40 0.30
CA PRO A 115 -0.12 16.09 -0.63
C PRO A 115 0.48 16.28 -2.02
N ALA A 116 1.80 16.40 -2.13
CA ALA A 116 2.48 16.61 -3.42
C ALA A 116 2.80 15.30 -4.15
N MET A 117 2.44 14.15 -3.61
CA MET A 117 2.66 12.82 -4.21
C MET A 117 4.14 12.48 -4.43
N ARG A 118 5.04 13.11 -3.69
CA ARG A 118 6.49 12.93 -3.89
C ARG A 118 6.97 11.54 -3.54
N SER A 119 6.37 10.93 -2.52
CA SER A 119 6.75 9.59 -2.08
C SER A 119 6.44 8.52 -3.12
N LEU A 120 5.51 8.78 -4.04
CA LEU A 120 5.11 7.78 -5.04
C LEU A 120 6.24 7.43 -6.00
N ILE A 121 7.24 8.29 -6.13
CA ILE A 121 8.41 7.98 -6.96
C ILE A 121 9.17 6.76 -6.41
N THR A 122 9.07 6.52 -5.11
CA THR A 122 9.75 5.38 -4.49
C THR A 122 9.04 4.05 -4.76
N LEU A 123 7.79 4.08 -5.23
CA LEU A 123 7.00 2.88 -5.48
C LEU A 123 7.37 2.20 -6.80
N GLY A 124 8.38 2.70 -7.48
CA GLY A 124 8.85 2.09 -8.71
C GLY A 124 8.63 2.99 -9.90
N ARG A 125 9.45 2.74 -10.92
CA ARG A 125 9.36 3.48 -12.16
C ARG A 125 8.00 3.27 -12.80
N SER A 126 7.42 4.34 -13.31
CA SER A 126 6.14 4.36 -13.99
C SER A 126 4.94 3.99 -13.11
N TYR A 127 5.12 3.97 -11.79
CA TYR A 127 3.96 3.77 -10.91
C TYR A 127 2.95 4.90 -11.16
N PRO A 128 1.65 4.58 -11.34
CA PRO A 128 0.67 5.61 -11.73
C PRO A 128 0.44 6.62 -10.61
N THR A 129 0.38 7.90 -10.99
CA THR A 129 0.08 8.99 -10.07
C THR A 129 -1.29 9.60 -10.31
N ASN A 130 -1.97 9.17 -11.38
CA ASN A 130 -3.29 9.70 -11.77
C ASN A 130 -4.43 8.73 -11.47
N VAL A 131 -4.14 7.61 -10.81
CA VAL A 131 -5.13 6.62 -10.41
C VAL A 131 -5.14 6.51 -8.90
N VAL A 132 -6.29 6.79 -8.27
CA VAL A 132 -6.48 6.68 -6.83
C VAL A 132 -7.85 6.05 -6.60
N PRO A 133 -8.00 4.97 -5.83
CA PRO A 133 -6.95 4.35 -5.02
C PRO A 133 -6.07 3.40 -5.83
N THR A 134 -4.84 3.22 -5.36
CA THR A 134 -3.99 2.10 -5.77
C THR A 134 -3.49 1.41 -4.51
N THR A 135 -3.16 0.13 -4.65
CA THR A 135 -2.62 -0.66 -3.54
C THR A 135 -1.47 -1.49 -4.04
N MET A 136 -0.35 -1.43 -3.32
CA MET A 136 0.81 -2.27 -3.55
C MET A 136 1.02 -3.16 -2.35
N VAL A 137 1.22 -4.46 -2.57
CA VAL A 137 1.47 -5.40 -1.48
C VAL A 137 2.89 -5.95 -1.61
N LEU A 138 3.64 -5.83 -0.52
CA LEU A 138 5.02 -6.30 -0.44
C LEU A 138 5.08 -7.58 0.39
N ASP A 139 5.91 -8.52 -0.04
CA ASP A 139 6.17 -9.73 0.74
C ASP A 139 7.08 -9.41 1.95
N ARG A 140 7.43 -10.42 2.74
CA ARG A 140 8.23 -10.22 3.95
C ARG A 140 9.63 -9.69 3.68
N GLN A 141 10.15 -9.86 2.47
CA GLN A 141 11.42 -9.28 2.05
C GLN A 141 11.23 -7.92 1.39
N HIS A 142 10.02 -7.37 1.47
CA HIS A 142 9.64 -6.10 0.87
C HIS A 142 9.82 -6.06 -0.65
N ARG A 143 9.60 -7.21 -1.31
CA ARG A 143 9.51 -7.29 -2.77
C ARG A 143 8.06 -7.13 -3.18
N VAL A 144 7.82 -6.53 -4.32
CA VAL A 144 6.45 -6.27 -4.80
C VAL A 144 5.80 -7.58 -5.22
N ALA A 145 4.75 -7.98 -4.50
CA ALA A 145 4.00 -9.21 -4.77
C ALA A 145 2.75 -8.95 -5.60
N ALA A 146 2.13 -7.79 -5.45
CA ALA A 146 0.92 -7.45 -6.21
C ALA A 146 0.71 -5.94 -6.26
N VAL A 147 0.03 -5.49 -7.31
CA VAL A 147 -0.44 -4.11 -7.45
C VAL A 147 -1.89 -4.14 -7.90
N PHE A 148 -2.72 -3.36 -7.25
CA PHE A 148 -4.15 -3.21 -7.60
C PHE A 148 -4.43 -1.76 -7.96
N LEU A 149 -5.07 -1.55 -9.09
CA LEU A 149 -5.42 -0.22 -9.61
C LEU A 149 -6.93 0.03 -9.49
N MET A 150 -7.53 -0.50 -8.44
CA MET A 150 -8.98 -0.43 -8.22
C MET A 150 -9.27 -0.46 -6.72
N ALA A 151 -10.49 -0.08 -6.34
CA ALA A 151 -10.94 -0.26 -4.97
C ALA A 151 -11.06 -1.75 -4.66
N LEU A 152 -10.57 -2.15 -3.49
CA LEU A 152 -10.49 -3.55 -3.09
C LEU A 152 -11.65 -3.95 -2.17
N LEU A 153 -12.04 -5.20 -2.29
CA LEU A 153 -12.87 -5.88 -1.31
C LEU A 153 -11.97 -6.76 -0.43
N ALA A 154 -12.45 -7.07 0.77
CA ALA A 154 -11.69 -7.95 1.68
C ALA A 154 -11.35 -9.28 1.02
N GLU A 155 -12.27 -9.83 0.25
CA GLU A 155 -12.07 -11.10 -0.44
C GLU A 155 -10.95 -11.07 -1.49
N ASP A 156 -10.62 -9.90 -2.01
CA ASP A 156 -9.51 -9.75 -2.95
C ASP A 156 -8.16 -9.94 -2.27
N LEU A 157 -8.06 -9.58 -1.00
CA LEU A 157 -6.81 -9.56 -0.25
C LEU A 157 -6.53 -10.81 0.56
N ARG A 158 -7.56 -11.46 1.09
CA ARG A 158 -7.35 -12.60 1.99
C ARG A 158 -6.50 -13.71 1.40
N PRO A 159 -6.78 -14.20 0.17
CA PRO A 159 -5.93 -15.27 -0.38
C PRO A 159 -4.47 -14.85 -0.56
N LEU A 160 -4.26 -13.61 -0.97
CA LEU A 160 -2.91 -13.08 -1.16
C LEU A 160 -2.16 -13.00 0.18
N LEU A 161 -2.79 -12.43 1.20
CA LEU A 161 -2.15 -12.27 2.50
C LEU A 161 -1.91 -13.63 3.18
N ASP A 162 -2.83 -14.58 3.03
CA ASP A 162 -2.62 -15.94 3.51
C ASP A 162 -1.37 -16.54 2.88
N ARG A 163 -1.19 -16.37 1.58
CA ARG A 163 -0.03 -16.90 0.87
C ARG A 163 1.25 -16.20 1.31
N LEU A 164 1.25 -14.86 1.34
CA LEU A 164 2.45 -14.09 1.65
C LEU A 164 2.93 -14.28 3.09
N THR A 165 2.01 -14.46 4.03
CA THR A 165 2.39 -14.67 5.43
C THR A 165 3.00 -16.03 5.68
N THR A 166 2.75 -17.01 4.79
CA THR A 166 3.32 -18.35 4.89
C THR A 166 4.57 -18.56 4.03
N GLU A 167 4.86 -17.65 3.10
CA GLU A 167 6.10 -17.69 2.32
C GLU A 167 7.32 -17.46 3.21
N ARG A 168 8.44 -18.01 2.77
CA ARG A 168 9.73 -17.83 3.44
C ARG A 168 10.66 -16.91 2.70
#